data_bcae606d0432f843457b0e7ee2bab30a
#
_entry.id   bcae606d0432f843457b0e7ee2bab30a
#
_cell.length_a   1.000
_cell.length_b   1.000
_cell.length_c   1.000
_cell.angle_alpha   90.00
_cell.angle_beta   90.00
_cell.angle_gamma   90.00
#
_symmetry.space_group_name_H-M   'P 1'
#
loop_
_entity.id
_entity.type
_entity.pdbx_description
1 polymer ?
#
loop_
_entity_poly.entity_id
_entity_poly.type
_entity_poly.pdbx_seq_one_letter_code
_entity_poly.pdbx_strand_id
1 'polypeptide(L)'
;MQKIIVFKNEKLKMNNKNEIYLVFKYQKSFTYYFFVSLMLSIFFSCSSDPKLNQNNLKLETSAYLIQHAKNPIFWQSWDDNLYKNFNSEEKLLVVSIGYSSCHWCHVMEKETFEDQQVANYMNKNFIAIKVDREENPEIDNIYMTATQMMTGSGGWPLNVVCLPDGRPIYGGTYHNKKQWLEVLEKIQKLYKNNKEELFVFAEKIEKGIQEVNRFGYTEDPPPFESKILKDEMAIWSKNWDNINGGESQNQKFIVPVKFNYIQQFQHLNKDEKISDYFQESLKNISLSGIVDHLEGGFYRYTVDPEWKIPHFEKMLYDNAQILTLYSNAYKEFKKPLFKSTVDKTFSFLQNRMKNSEGGYFSAIDADNNEGEGHYYIFNKDEITNVAGNDLELLLDFYQI
;
A
#
# COMPACT_ATOMS: atom_id res chain seq x y z
N MET A 1 36.41 6.05 8.30
CA MET A 1 37.90 6.14 8.28
C MET A 1 38.45 4.93 7.53
N GLN A 2 38.67 5.07 6.23
CA GLN A 2 39.30 4.05 5.41
C GLN A 2 40.84 4.15 5.61
N LYS A 3 41.44 3.08 6.08
CA LYS A 3 42.91 2.97 6.11
C LYS A 3 43.39 2.43 4.76
N ILE A 4 44.02 3.30 3.98
CA ILE A 4 44.73 2.93 2.77
C ILE A 4 46.07 2.34 3.23
N ILE A 5 46.32 1.06 2.91
CA ILE A 5 47.62 0.41 3.12
C ILE A 5 48.42 0.66 1.85
N VAL A 6 49.47 1.50 1.97
CA VAL A 6 50.47 1.75 0.91
C VAL A 6 51.55 0.72 1.06
N PHE A 7 51.71 -0.17 0.09
CA PHE A 7 52.87 -1.05 0.00
C PHE A 7 54.06 -0.27 -0.59
N LYS A 8 55.09 -0.08 0.23
CA LYS A 8 56.42 0.42 -0.24
C LYS A 8 57.12 -0.69 -0.99
N ASN A 9 57.52 -0.40 -2.25
CA ASN A 9 58.35 -1.27 -3.05
C ASN A 9 59.76 -1.24 -2.51
N GLU A 10 60.18 -2.22 -1.71
CA GLU A 10 61.56 -2.52 -1.44
C GLU A 10 62.04 -3.66 -2.37
N LYS A 11 63.03 -3.38 -3.20
CA LYS A 11 63.72 -4.36 -4.04
C LYS A 11 64.57 -5.26 -3.16
N LEU A 12 64.07 -6.42 -2.77
CA LEU A 12 64.88 -7.50 -2.18
C LEU A 12 65.73 -8.14 -3.25
N LYS A 13 67.04 -7.97 -3.14
CA LYS A 13 68.00 -8.75 -3.88
C LYS A 13 68.08 -10.16 -3.28
N MET A 14 67.53 -11.13 -3.95
CA MET A 14 67.63 -12.54 -3.56
C MET A 14 68.82 -13.19 -4.15
N ASN A 15 69.68 -13.76 -3.31
CA ASN A 15 70.98 -14.31 -3.66
C ASN A 15 71.07 -15.82 -3.36
N ASN A 16 70.02 -16.61 -3.65
CA ASN A 16 70.19 -18.07 -3.55
C ASN A 16 69.05 -18.84 -4.33
N LYS A 17 69.48 -19.82 -5.16
CA LYS A 17 68.59 -20.63 -5.98
C LYS A 17 67.57 -21.43 -5.19
N ASN A 18 67.81 -21.72 -3.93
CA ASN A 18 66.88 -22.50 -3.07
C ASN A 18 65.68 -21.67 -2.55
N GLU A 19 65.87 -20.36 -2.40
CA GLU A 19 64.78 -19.47 -1.97
C GLU A 19 63.73 -19.25 -3.09
N ILE A 20 64.19 -19.23 -4.33
CA ILE A 20 63.25 -19.13 -5.49
C ILE A 20 62.37 -20.35 -5.59
N TYR A 21 62.87 -21.54 -5.28
CA TYR A 21 62.08 -22.78 -5.32
C TYR A 21 61.03 -22.82 -4.22
N LEU A 22 61.31 -22.28 -3.04
CA LEU A 22 60.32 -22.15 -1.95
C LEU A 22 59.23 -21.15 -2.30
N VAL A 23 59.55 -19.99 -2.85
CA VAL A 23 58.54 -18.98 -3.26
C VAL A 23 57.61 -19.50 -4.33
N PHE A 24 58.14 -20.20 -5.35
CA PHE A 24 57.29 -20.83 -6.37
C PHE A 24 56.45 -21.98 -5.85
N LYS A 25 56.89 -22.71 -4.84
CA LYS A 25 56.12 -23.78 -4.20
C LYS A 25 54.97 -23.24 -3.38
N TYR A 26 55.19 -22.15 -2.63
CA TYR A 26 54.14 -21.46 -1.87
C TYR A 26 53.16 -20.72 -2.80
N GLN A 27 53.60 -20.12 -3.87
CA GLN A 27 52.76 -19.43 -4.84
C GLN A 27 51.84 -20.41 -5.60
N LYS A 28 52.30 -21.59 -5.97
CA LYS A 28 51.45 -22.67 -6.53
C LYS A 28 50.46 -23.20 -5.53
N SER A 29 50.86 -23.36 -4.26
CA SER A 29 49.94 -23.79 -3.21
C SER A 29 48.85 -22.75 -2.92
N PHE A 30 49.24 -21.46 -2.84
CA PHE A 30 48.30 -20.37 -2.62
C PHE A 30 47.27 -20.21 -3.76
N THR A 31 47.72 -20.27 -5.01
CA THR A 31 46.81 -20.27 -6.17
C THR A 31 45.91 -21.49 -6.20
N TYR A 32 46.40 -22.66 -5.83
CA TYR A 32 45.55 -23.86 -5.74
C TYR A 32 44.45 -23.72 -4.67
N TYR A 33 44.78 -23.27 -3.47
CA TYR A 33 43.81 -23.05 -2.40
C TYR A 33 42.86 -21.89 -2.69
N PHE A 34 43.34 -20.85 -3.41
CA PHE A 34 42.45 -19.76 -3.88
C PHE A 34 41.42 -20.25 -4.92
N PHE A 35 41.87 -21.07 -5.90
CA PHE A 35 40.96 -21.67 -6.87
C PHE A 35 40.02 -22.70 -6.25
N VAL A 36 40.45 -23.49 -5.28
CA VAL A 36 39.61 -24.43 -4.54
C VAL A 36 38.60 -23.66 -3.67
N SER A 37 38.99 -22.57 -3.03
CA SER A 37 38.08 -21.71 -2.27
C SER A 37 37.06 -20.99 -3.18
N LEU A 38 37.52 -20.52 -4.36
CA LEU A 38 36.63 -19.92 -5.36
C LEU A 38 35.68 -20.94 -5.98
N MET A 39 36.12 -22.15 -6.25
CA MET A 39 35.27 -23.26 -6.68
C MET A 39 34.25 -23.67 -5.60
N LEU A 40 34.67 -23.73 -4.34
CA LEU A 40 33.77 -24.01 -3.22
C LEU A 40 32.72 -22.92 -3.03
N SER A 41 33.07 -21.64 -3.25
CA SER A 41 32.10 -20.53 -3.15
C SER A 41 31.08 -20.52 -4.31
N ILE A 42 31.44 -21.09 -5.47
CA ILE A 42 30.47 -21.26 -6.60
C ILE A 42 29.44 -22.37 -6.32
N PHE A 43 29.80 -23.37 -5.50
CA PHE A 43 28.85 -24.44 -5.13
C PHE A 43 27.90 -24.08 -3.99
N PHE A 44 28.10 -22.93 -3.29
CA PHE A 44 27.19 -22.44 -2.24
C PHE A 44 26.14 -21.45 -2.73
N SER A 45 26.10 -21.10 -4.00
CA SER A 45 24.98 -20.35 -4.61
C SER A 45 23.94 -21.33 -5.13
N CYS A 46 23.48 -22.24 -4.26
CA CYS A 46 22.27 -23.01 -4.51
C CYS A 46 21.10 -22.14 -4.03
N SER A 47 20.56 -21.30 -4.91
CA SER A 47 19.18 -20.84 -4.76
C SER A 47 18.33 -22.11 -4.92
N SER A 48 17.91 -22.72 -3.81
CA SER A 48 16.85 -23.71 -3.88
C SER A 48 15.61 -22.99 -4.40
N ASP A 49 15.10 -23.40 -5.55
CA ASP A 49 13.81 -22.94 -6.03
C ASP A 49 12.80 -23.00 -4.88
N PRO A 50 11.99 -21.97 -4.66
CA PRO A 50 11.04 -21.98 -3.56
C PRO A 50 10.12 -23.19 -3.73
N LYS A 51 9.98 -23.98 -2.66
CA LYS A 51 9.08 -25.14 -2.69
C LYS A 51 7.64 -24.60 -2.70
N LEU A 52 6.95 -24.72 -3.83
CA LEU A 52 5.58 -24.25 -4.04
C LEU A 52 4.52 -24.98 -3.20
N ASN A 53 4.92 -26.00 -2.46
CA ASN A 53 4.04 -26.84 -1.64
C ASN A 53 4.05 -26.47 -0.15
N GLN A 54 4.46 -25.26 0.17
CA GLN A 54 4.44 -24.71 1.53
C GLN A 54 4.25 -23.18 1.49
N ASN A 55 3.84 -22.62 2.62
CA ASN A 55 3.81 -21.16 2.83
C ASN A 55 5.24 -20.66 3.08
N ASN A 56 5.71 -19.74 2.23
CA ASN A 56 7.09 -19.23 2.26
C ASN A 56 7.21 -17.83 2.90
N LEU A 57 6.13 -17.24 3.40
CA LEU A 57 6.11 -15.85 3.90
C LEU A 57 6.83 -15.64 5.24
N LYS A 58 7.17 -16.68 5.98
CA LYS A 58 7.78 -16.56 7.32
C LYS A 58 9.18 -15.92 7.34
N LEU A 59 9.86 -15.85 6.19
CA LEU A 59 11.20 -15.29 6.06
C LEU A 59 11.19 -13.88 5.48
N GLU A 60 10.00 -13.37 5.16
CA GLU A 60 9.82 -12.02 4.62
C GLU A 60 10.04 -10.95 5.69
N THR A 61 10.26 -9.70 5.25
CA THR A 61 10.46 -8.54 6.12
C THR A 61 9.20 -7.69 6.25
N SER A 62 8.30 -7.76 5.29
CA SER A 62 7.01 -7.08 5.31
C SER A 62 6.16 -7.55 6.48
N ALA A 63 5.66 -6.62 7.29
CA ALA A 63 4.73 -6.92 8.37
C ALA A 63 3.46 -7.60 7.86
N TYR A 64 2.95 -7.16 6.70
CA TYR A 64 1.79 -7.74 6.04
C TYR A 64 2.02 -9.20 5.61
N LEU A 65 3.17 -9.50 5.00
CA LEU A 65 3.48 -10.85 4.55
C LEU A 65 3.68 -11.80 5.75
N ILE A 66 4.41 -11.35 6.77
CA ILE A 66 4.65 -12.15 8.01
C ILE A 66 3.33 -12.49 8.70
N GLN A 67 2.36 -11.58 8.73
CA GLN A 67 1.02 -11.79 9.29
C GLN A 67 0.35 -13.03 8.66
N HIS A 68 0.46 -13.19 7.33
CA HIS A 68 -0.08 -14.32 6.59
C HIS A 68 0.78 -15.60 6.62
N ALA A 69 1.92 -15.57 7.29
CA ALA A 69 2.86 -16.72 7.33
C ALA A 69 2.30 -17.99 8.00
N LYS A 70 1.23 -17.86 8.78
CA LYS A 70 0.56 -18.98 9.47
C LYS A 70 -0.66 -19.51 8.72
N ASN A 71 -1.09 -18.86 7.64
CA ASN A 71 -2.23 -19.34 6.86
C ASN A 71 -1.93 -20.72 6.27
N PRO A 72 -2.93 -21.61 6.16
CA PRO A 72 -2.77 -22.93 5.58
C PRO A 72 -2.58 -22.92 4.05
N ILE A 73 -2.75 -21.77 3.40
CA ILE A 73 -2.49 -21.56 1.98
C ILE A 73 -0.98 -21.50 1.74
N PHE A 74 -0.50 -22.09 0.64
CA PHE A 74 0.91 -22.11 0.24
C PHE A 74 1.32 -20.80 -0.43
N TRP A 75 1.19 -19.70 0.33
CA TRP A 75 1.54 -18.37 -0.14
C TRP A 75 3.01 -18.25 -0.53
N GLN A 76 3.24 -17.64 -1.68
CA GLN A 76 4.55 -17.18 -2.14
C GLN A 76 4.59 -15.65 -2.06
N SER A 77 5.75 -15.06 -1.78
CA SER A 77 5.94 -13.62 -1.96
C SER A 77 6.14 -13.29 -3.44
N TRP A 78 5.93 -12.01 -3.79
CA TRP A 78 6.19 -11.55 -5.14
C TRP A 78 7.70 -11.57 -5.43
N ASP A 79 8.09 -12.15 -6.57
CA ASP A 79 9.44 -12.12 -7.12
C ASP A 79 9.34 -12.03 -8.64
N ASP A 80 10.07 -11.12 -9.25
CA ASP A 80 10.09 -10.92 -10.71
C ASP A 80 10.53 -12.16 -11.50
N ASN A 81 11.21 -13.11 -10.83
CA ASN A 81 11.56 -14.40 -11.43
C ASN A 81 10.51 -15.49 -11.25
N LEU A 82 9.47 -15.27 -10.44
CA LEU A 82 8.41 -16.25 -10.18
C LEU A 82 7.79 -16.79 -11.48
N TYR A 83 7.50 -15.90 -12.44
CA TYR A 83 6.89 -16.29 -13.72
C TYR A 83 7.74 -17.27 -14.54
N LYS A 84 9.07 -17.19 -14.43
CA LYS A 84 9.97 -18.10 -15.15
C LYS A 84 9.88 -19.52 -14.60
N ASN A 85 9.60 -19.65 -13.31
CA ASN A 85 9.51 -20.94 -12.60
C ASN A 85 8.10 -21.54 -12.70
N PHE A 86 7.06 -20.74 -12.86
CA PHE A 86 5.65 -21.19 -12.89
C PHE A 86 5.17 -21.67 -14.25
N ASN A 87 5.79 -21.24 -15.34
CA ASN A 87 5.41 -21.65 -16.70
C ASN A 87 5.41 -23.17 -16.96
N SER A 88 6.06 -23.95 -16.08
CA SER A 88 6.09 -25.40 -16.16
C SER A 88 4.84 -26.09 -15.59
N GLU A 89 4.06 -25.43 -14.71
CA GLU A 89 2.95 -26.05 -13.99
C GLU A 89 1.57 -25.87 -14.64
N GLU A 90 1.41 -25.01 -15.63
CA GLU A 90 0.12 -24.67 -16.28
C GLU A 90 -1.01 -24.25 -15.31
N LYS A 91 -0.69 -23.96 -14.03
CA LYS A 91 -1.66 -23.54 -13.03
C LYS A 91 -1.95 -22.04 -13.15
N LEU A 92 -3.22 -21.68 -12.94
CA LEU A 92 -3.59 -20.28 -12.75
C LEU A 92 -2.96 -19.72 -11.48
N LEU A 93 -2.71 -18.39 -11.47
CA LEU A 93 -2.20 -17.69 -10.32
C LEU A 93 -3.35 -17.02 -9.56
N VAL A 94 -3.27 -16.99 -8.23
CA VAL A 94 -4.07 -16.09 -7.38
C VAL A 94 -3.13 -15.09 -6.77
N VAL A 95 -3.28 -13.82 -7.13
CA VAL A 95 -2.51 -12.70 -6.59
C VAL A 95 -3.40 -11.95 -5.61
N SER A 96 -3.06 -11.98 -4.33
CA SER A 96 -3.79 -11.26 -3.27
C SER A 96 -2.93 -10.14 -2.71
N ILE A 97 -3.40 -8.91 -2.85
CA ILE A 97 -2.68 -7.68 -2.54
C ILE A 97 -3.37 -6.96 -1.41
N GLY A 98 -2.58 -6.42 -0.48
CA GLY A 98 -3.05 -5.65 0.65
C GLY A 98 -1.92 -4.92 1.34
N TYR A 99 -2.13 -4.52 2.59
CA TYR A 99 -1.14 -3.84 3.43
C TYR A 99 -1.45 -4.10 4.92
N SER A 100 -0.49 -3.84 5.79
CA SER A 100 -0.51 -4.31 7.18
C SER A 100 -1.66 -3.74 8.02
N SER A 101 -2.08 -2.49 7.81
CA SER A 101 -3.18 -1.84 8.54
C SER A 101 -4.55 -1.96 7.86
N CYS A 102 -4.68 -2.83 6.86
CA CYS A 102 -5.89 -2.99 6.08
C CYS A 102 -6.93 -3.84 6.81
N HIS A 103 -7.93 -3.22 7.44
CA HIS A 103 -9.00 -3.92 8.16
C HIS A 103 -9.68 -5.03 7.35
N TRP A 104 -10.16 -4.73 6.14
CA TRP A 104 -10.82 -5.74 5.30
C TRP A 104 -9.89 -6.87 4.82
N CYS A 105 -8.57 -6.63 4.83
CA CYS A 105 -7.58 -7.70 4.61
C CYS A 105 -7.55 -8.65 5.80
N HIS A 106 -7.59 -8.13 7.03
CA HIS A 106 -7.67 -8.93 8.27
C HIS A 106 -8.98 -9.73 8.33
N VAL A 107 -10.10 -9.11 7.96
CA VAL A 107 -11.41 -9.79 7.92
C VAL A 107 -11.35 -10.96 6.92
N MET A 108 -10.86 -10.73 5.70
CA MET A 108 -10.76 -11.81 4.70
C MET A 108 -9.73 -12.88 5.09
N GLU A 109 -8.67 -12.53 5.80
CA GLU A 109 -7.74 -13.50 6.36
C GLU A 109 -8.45 -14.46 7.30
N LYS A 110 -9.11 -13.94 8.32
CA LYS A 110 -9.80 -14.74 9.34
C LYS A 110 -10.97 -15.56 8.77
N GLU A 111 -11.78 -14.97 7.91
CA GLU A 111 -13.00 -15.61 7.40
C GLU A 111 -12.74 -16.55 6.21
N THR A 112 -11.68 -16.30 5.42
CA THR A 112 -11.48 -16.98 4.14
C THR A 112 -10.12 -17.67 4.04
N PHE A 113 -9.00 -16.98 4.32
CA PHE A 113 -7.68 -17.53 4.07
C PHE A 113 -7.16 -18.49 5.16
N GLU A 114 -7.69 -18.40 6.38
CA GLU A 114 -7.43 -19.36 7.45
C GLU A 114 -8.26 -20.64 7.32
N ASP A 115 -9.27 -20.65 6.45
CA ASP A 115 -10.14 -21.81 6.27
C ASP A 115 -9.46 -22.94 5.50
N GLN A 116 -9.49 -24.16 6.09
CA GLN A 116 -8.80 -25.33 5.54
C GLN A 116 -9.39 -25.79 4.20
N GLN A 117 -10.69 -25.60 3.94
CA GLN A 117 -11.33 -26.00 2.69
C GLN A 117 -10.87 -25.09 1.55
N VAL A 118 -10.80 -23.78 1.83
CA VAL A 118 -10.25 -22.77 0.89
C VAL A 118 -8.79 -23.10 0.58
N ALA A 119 -7.99 -23.31 1.62
CA ALA A 119 -6.57 -23.64 1.47
C ALA A 119 -6.36 -24.93 0.64
N ASN A 120 -7.08 -25.99 0.93
CA ASN A 120 -6.98 -27.24 0.17
C ASN A 120 -7.34 -27.05 -1.30
N TYR A 121 -8.37 -26.25 -1.59
CA TYR A 121 -8.77 -25.97 -2.96
C TYR A 121 -7.75 -25.10 -3.70
N MET A 122 -7.26 -24.02 -3.07
CA MET A 122 -6.25 -23.14 -3.64
C MET A 122 -4.92 -23.85 -3.86
N ASN A 123 -4.39 -24.54 -2.86
CA ASN A 123 -3.11 -25.26 -2.94
C ASN A 123 -3.08 -26.33 -4.04
N LYS A 124 -4.23 -26.97 -4.29
CA LYS A 124 -4.36 -27.97 -5.36
C LYS A 124 -4.39 -27.36 -6.75
N ASN A 125 -5.11 -26.25 -6.93
CA ASN A 125 -5.52 -25.78 -8.25
C ASN A 125 -4.80 -24.51 -8.71
N PHE A 126 -4.15 -23.75 -7.80
CA PHE A 126 -3.54 -22.46 -8.07
C PHE A 126 -2.13 -22.38 -7.50
N ILE A 127 -1.39 -21.40 -7.98
CA ILE A 127 -0.22 -20.87 -7.27
C ILE A 127 -0.69 -19.58 -6.60
N ALA A 128 -0.55 -19.51 -5.28
CA ALA A 128 -1.03 -18.40 -4.49
C ALA A 128 0.12 -17.44 -4.17
N ILE A 129 -0.04 -16.17 -4.56
CA ILE A 129 0.96 -15.11 -4.40
C ILE A 129 0.37 -14.04 -3.49
N LYS A 130 1.11 -13.65 -2.45
CA LYS A 130 0.76 -12.57 -1.55
C LYS A 130 1.66 -11.36 -1.82
N VAL A 131 1.06 -10.18 -1.93
CA VAL A 131 1.78 -8.94 -2.28
C VAL A 131 1.49 -7.86 -1.26
N ASP A 132 2.53 -7.29 -0.69
CA ASP A 132 2.42 -6.04 0.05
C ASP A 132 2.48 -4.86 -0.93
N ARG A 133 1.40 -4.08 -1.02
CA ARG A 133 1.32 -2.92 -1.91
C ARG A 133 2.28 -1.79 -1.53
N GLU A 134 2.69 -1.72 -0.27
CA GLU A 134 3.62 -0.69 0.20
C GLU A 134 5.05 -0.99 -0.27
N GLU A 135 5.40 -2.27 -0.45
CA GLU A 135 6.68 -2.69 -1.01
C GLU A 135 6.66 -2.82 -2.55
N ASN A 136 5.48 -3.13 -3.14
CA ASN A 136 5.30 -3.37 -4.57
C ASN A 136 4.16 -2.51 -5.17
N PRO A 137 4.23 -1.17 -5.10
CA PRO A 137 3.16 -0.29 -5.55
C PRO A 137 2.89 -0.36 -7.05
N GLU A 138 3.89 -0.69 -7.86
CA GLU A 138 3.75 -0.88 -9.31
C GLU A 138 2.88 -2.10 -9.65
N ILE A 139 3.04 -3.19 -8.90
CA ILE A 139 2.23 -4.40 -9.05
C ILE A 139 0.79 -4.15 -8.61
N ASP A 140 0.62 -3.47 -7.48
CA ASP A 140 -0.69 -3.02 -6.99
C ASP A 140 -1.40 -2.17 -8.06
N ASN A 141 -0.73 -1.18 -8.62
CA ASN A 141 -1.31 -0.29 -9.62
C ASN A 141 -1.75 -1.03 -10.91
N ILE A 142 -0.95 -1.97 -11.40
CA ILE A 142 -1.30 -2.77 -12.59
C ILE A 142 -2.57 -3.58 -12.34
N TYR A 143 -2.64 -4.34 -11.25
CA TYR A 143 -3.78 -5.20 -10.95
C TYR A 143 -5.00 -4.42 -10.45
N MET A 144 -4.81 -3.27 -9.80
CA MET A 144 -5.88 -2.35 -9.46
C MET A 144 -6.54 -1.78 -10.73
N THR A 145 -5.73 -1.30 -11.69
CA THR A 145 -6.22 -0.81 -12.99
C THR A 145 -7.00 -1.90 -13.72
N ALA A 146 -6.46 -3.12 -13.79
CA ALA A 146 -7.15 -4.25 -14.39
C ALA A 146 -8.50 -4.52 -13.73
N THR A 147 -8.54 -4.52 -12.39
CA THR A 147 -9.76 -4.76 -11.62
C THR A 147 -10.80 -3.67 -11.87
N GLN A 148 -10.39 -2.41 -11.85
CA GLN A 148 -11.28 -1.28 -12.14
C GLN A 148 -11.85 -1.33 -13.56
N MET A 149 -11.06 -1.76 -14.54
CA MET A 149 -11.55 -1.98 -15.92
C MET A 149 -12.58 -3.11 -16.02
N MET A 150 -12.42 -4.17 -15.20
CA MET A 150 -13.33 -5.32 -15.22
C MET A 150 -14.62 -5.08 -14.44
N THR A 151 -14.57 -4.30 -13.35
CA THR A 151 -15.66 -4.21 -12.36
C THR A 151 -16.22 -2.80 -12.19
N GLY A 152 -15.52 -1.77 -12.67
CA GLY A 152 -15.84 -0.36 -12.43
C GLY A 152 -15.41 0.15 -11.06
N SER A 153 -14.84 -0.69 -10.20
CA SER A 153 -14.41 -0.33 -8.83
C SER A 153 -13.15 -1.07 -8.43
N GLY A 154 -12.52 -0.62 -7.33
CA GLY A 154 -11.34 -1.26 -6.76
C GLY A 154 -11.21 -0.97 -5.29
N GLY A 155 -10.26 -1.62 -4.62
CA GLY A 155 -10.00 -1.47 -3.19
C GLY A 155 -9.19 -2.65 -2.66
N TRP A 156 -8.89 -2.64 -1.38
CA TRP A 156 -8.18 -3.72 -0.71
C TRP A 156 -9.06 -4.40 0.34
N PRO A 157 -8.87 -5.75 0.53
CA PRO A 157 -7.93 -6.61 -0.19
C PRO A 157 -8.25 -6.65 -1.69
N LEU A 158 -7.23 -6.62 -2.53
CA LEU A 158 -7.36 -6.80 -3.97
C LEU A 158 -6.98 -8.23 -4.32
N ASN A 159 -7.92 -8.98 -4.91
CA ASN A 159 -7.73 -10.39 -5.26
C ASN A 159 -7.90 -10.56 -6.76
N VAL A 160 -6.87 -11.03 -7.41
CA VAL A 160 -6.81 -11.18 -8.86
C VAL A 160 -6.49 -12.63 -9.22
N VAL A 161 -7.23 -13.21 -10.15
CA VAL A 161 -6.84 -14.48 -10.75
C VAL A 161 -6.22 -14.20 -12.11
N CYS A 162 -5.04 -14.80 -12.34
CA CYS A 162 -4.26 -14.58 -13.55
C CYS A 162 -4.00 -15.89 -14.30
N LEU A 163 -3.75 -15.77 -15.59
CA LEU A 163 -3.11 -16.79 -16.39
C LEU A 163 -1.71 -17.10 -15.83
N PRO A 164 -1.09 -18.23 -16.20
CA PRO A 164 0.27 -18.58 -15.74
C PRO A 164 1.32 -17.54 -16.08
N ASP A 165 1.09 -16.69 -17.08
CA ASP A 165 1.96 -15.60 -17.51
C ASP A 165 1.68 -14.26 -16.78
N GLY A 166 0.79 -14.25 -15.78
CA GLY A 166 0.45 -13.09 -14.96
C GLY A 166 -0.63 -12.18 -15.52
N ARG A 167 -1.14 -12.40 -16.75
CA ARG A 167 -2.23 -11.60 -17.30
C ARG A 167 -3.54 -11.84 -16.55
N PRO A 168 -4.21 -10.79 -16.05
CA PRO A 168 -5.39 -10.92 -15.22
C PRO A 168 -6.63 -11.36 -16.01
N ILE A 169 -7.41 -12.28 -15.45
CA ILE A 169 -8.67 -12.79 -16.00
C ILE A 169 -9.87 -12.59 -15.07
N TYR A 170 -9.61 -12.21 -13.83
CA TYR A 170 -10.60 -11.86 -12.82
C TYR A 170 -10.00 -10.86 -11.83
N GLY A 171 -10.81 -9.91 -11.36
CA GLY A 171 -10.45 -9.01 -10.27
C GLY A 171 -11.62 -8.79 -9.33
N GLY A 172 -11.33 -8.63 -8.06
CA GLY A 172 -12.31 -8.34 -7.03
C GLY A 172 -11.65 -7.96 -5.72
N THR A 173 -12.45 -7.48 -4.76
CA THR A 173 -11.98 -7.05 -3.45
C THR A 173 -12.26 -8.13 -2.40
N TYR A 174 -12.91 -7.78 -1.30
CA TYR A 174 -13.31 -8.72 -0.26
C TYR A 174 -14.29 -9.78 -0.78
N HIS A 175 -14.06 -11.02 -0.38
CA HIS A 175 -14.95 -12.17 -0.59
C HIS A 175 -15.02 -13.00 0.68
N ASN A 176 -16.21 -13.33 1.14
CA ASN A 176 -16.36 -14.36 2.16
C ASN A 176 -16.01 -15.76 1.59
N LYS A 177 -15.80 -16.72 2.46
CA LYS A 177 -15.41 -18.11 2.10
C LYS A 177 -16.23 -18.69 0.95
N LYS A 178 -17.57 -18.60 1.01
CA LYS A 178 -18.45 -19.18 -0.01
C LYS A 178 -18.27 -18.51 -1.37
N GLN A 179 -18.29 -17.18 -1.39
CA GLN A 179 -18.10 -16.41 -2.60
C GLN A 179 -16.75 -16.68 -3.25
N TRP A 180 -15.69 -16.76 -2.43
CA TRP A 180 -14.34 -17.02 -2.93
C TRP A 180 -14.22 -18.40 -3.59
N LEU A 181 -14.72 -19.45 -2.96
CA LEU A 181 -14.73 -20.78 -3.54
C LEU A 181 -15.54 -20.84 -4.85
N GLU A 182 -16.73 -20.22 -4.90
CA GLU A 182 -17.55 -20.15 -6.11
C GLU A 182 -16.83 -19.45 -7.28
N VAL A 183 -16.12 -18.37 -7.00
CA VAL A 183 -15.31 -17.65 -8.00
C VAL A 183 -14.20 -18.54 -8.52
N LEU A 184 -13.41 -19.14 -7.63
CA LEU A 184 -12.28 -20.00 -8.00
C LEU A 184 -12.73 -21.23 -8.80
N GLU A 185 -13.85 -21.86 -8.42
CA GLU A 185 -14.41 -23.02 -9.12
C GLU A 185 -14.88 -22.66 -10.54
N LYS A 186 -15.58 -21.52 -10.68
CA LYS A 186 -16.03 -21.02 -12.00
C LYS A 186 -14.86 -20.74 -12.93
N ILE A 187 -13.83 -20.07 -12.44
CA ILE A 187 -12.64 -19.74 -13.23
C ILE A 187 -11.90 -21.02 -13.66
N GLN A 188 -11.71 -21.97 -12.73
CA GLN A 188 -11.09 -23.26 -13.06
C GLN A 188 -11.89 -24.05 -14.12
N LYS A 189 -13.20 -24.02 -14.04
CA LYS A 189 -14.06 -24.66 -15.04
C LYS A 189 -13.92 -23.99 -16.40
N LEU A 190 -13.89 -22.66 -16.45
CA LEU A 190 -13.66 -21.91 -17.69
C LEU A 190 -12.28 -22.20 -18.27
N TYR A 191 -11.24 -22.21 -17.44
CA TYR A 191 -9.88 -22.48 -17.89
C TYR A 191 -9.71 -23.89 -18.48
N LYS A 192 -10.43 -24.88 -17.94
CA LYS A 192 -10.42 -26.26 -18.46
C LYS A 192 -11.22 -26.41 -19.76
N ASN A 193 -12.35 -25.72 -19.88
CA ASN A 193 -13.30 -25.95 -20.98
C ASN A 193 -13.19 -24.94 -22.12
N ASN A 194 -12.78 -23.69 -21.83
CA ASN A 194 -12.77 -22.57 -22.76
C ASN A 194 -11.49 -21.72 -22.61
N LYS A 195 -10.35 -22.38 -22.61
CA LYS A 195 -9.04 -21.73 -22.38
C LYS A 195 -8.78 -20.56 -23.32
N GLU A 196 -9.11 -20.73 -24.61
CA GLU A 196 -8.91 -19.67 -25.63
C GLU A 196 -9.70 -18.39 -25.32
N GLU A 197 -10.94 -18.50 -24.84
CA GLU A 197 -11.76 -17.35 -24.48
C GLU A 197 -11.10 -16.53 -23.37
N LEU A 198 -10.52 -17.18 -22.36
CA LEU A 198 -9.79 -16.52 -21.28
C LEU A 198 -8.52 -15.83 -21.80
N PHE A 199 -7.81 -16.41 -22.75
CA PHE A 199 -6.62 -15.80 -23.35
C PHE A 199 -6.99 -14.53 -24.13
N VAL A 200 -8.06 -14.56 -24.93
CA VAL A 200 -8.57 -13.39 -25.66
C VAL A 200 -9.02 -12.29 -24.69
N PHE A 201 -9.71 -12.68 -23.58
CA PHE A 201 -10.10 -11.73 -22.55
C PHE A 201 -8.89 -11.08 -21.87
N ALA A 202 -7.90 -11.88 -21.48
CA ALA A 202 -6.67 -11.38 -20.85
C ALA A 202 -5.90 -10.42 -21.77
N GLU A 203 -5.81 -10.72 -23.09
CA GLU A 203 -5.19 -9.83 -24.06
C GLU A 203 -5.92 -8.49 -24.19
N LYS A 204 -7.26 -8.51 -24.13
CA LYS A 204 -8.05 -7.28 -24.14
C LYS A 204 -7.79 -6.40 -22.91
N ILE A 205 -7.71 -7.01 -21.71
CA ILE A 205 -7.39 -6.29 -20.47
C ILE A 205 -5.97 -5.73 -20.54
N GLU A 206 -4.98 -6.53 -20.95
CA GLU A 206 -3.58 -6.09 -21.11
C GLU A 206 -3.47 -4.87 -22.06
N LYS A 207 -4.11 -4.91 -23.22
CA LYS A 207 -4.15 -3.77 -24.14
C LYS A 207 -4.79 -2.54 -23.49
N GLY A 208 -5.88 -2.73 -22.76
CA GLY A 208 -6.54 -1.64 -22.05
C GLY A 208 -5.64 -1.00 -20.97
N ILE A 209 -4.90 -1.78 -20.18
CA ILE A 209 -3.92 -1.27 -19.22
C ILE A 209 -2.84 -0.43 -19.93
N GLN A 210 -2.34 -0.91 -21.08
CA GLN A 210 -1.36 -0.16 -21.86
C GLN A 210 -1.92 1.16 -22.39
N GLU A 211 -3.19 1.19 -22.82
CA GLU A 211 -3.86 2.39 -23.34
C GLU A 211 -4.15 3.42 -22.24
N VAL A 212 -4.61 3.00 -21.07
CA VAL A 212 -4.85 3.89 -19.90
C VAL A 212 -3.58 4.62 -19.51
N ASN A 213 -2.42 3.97 -19.59
CA ASN A 213 -1.12 4.54 -19.26
C ASN A 213 -0.43 5.24 -20.43
N ARG A 214 -1.06 5.28 -21.61
CA ARG A 214 -0.47 5.86 -22.80
C ARG A 214 -0.87 7.32 -22.93
N PHE A 215 0.08 8.21 -22.73
CA PHE A 215 -0.10 9.63 -23.08
C PHE A 215 0.10 9.83 -24.59
N GLY A 216 -0.92 10.39 -25.25
CA GLY A 216 -0.80 10.76 -26.66
C GLY A 216 0.23 11.89 -26.81
N TYR A 217 1.25 11.66 -27.62
CA TYR A 217 2.16 12.72 -28.06
C TYR A 217 1.55 13.42 -29.26
N THR A 218 1.42 14.76 -29.18
CA THR A 218 1.02 15.63 -30.28
C THR A 218 2.23 16.46 -30.69
N GLU A 219 2.66 16.40 -31.95
CA GLU A 219 3.82 17.18 -32.42
C GLU A 219 3.59 18.69 -32.26
N ASP A 220 2.34 19.15 -32.51
CA ASP A 220 1.89 20.52 -32.30
C ASP A 220 0.74 20.55 -31.27
N PRO A 221 1.03 20.56 -29.96
CA PRO A 221 -0.02 20.67 -28.96
C PRO A 221 -0.74 22.03 -29.12
N PRO A 222 -2.08 22.06 -29.00
CA PRO A 222 -2.80 23.32 -29.03
C PRO A 222 -2.30 24.21 -27.89
N PRO A 223 -2.31 25.55 -28.04
CA PRO A 223 -1.91 26.46 -27.00
C PRO A 223 -2.77 26.20 -25.75
N PHE A 224 -2.11 26.15 -24.58
CA PHE A 224 -2.81 25.99 -23.32
C PHE A 224 -3.68 27.23 -23.05
N GLU A 225 -4.99 27.02 -22.97
CA GLU A 225 -5.97 28.05 -22.64
C GLU A 225 -6.43 27.89 -21.19
N SER A 226 -6.29 28.93 -20.38
CA SER A 226 -6.76 28.94 -18.98
C SER A 226 -8.28 28.73 -18.86
N LYS A 227 -9.03 28.94 -19.94
CA LYS A 227 -10.46 28.63 -20.03
C LYS A 227 -10.75 27.16 -19.75
N ILE A 228 -9.91 26.23 -20.24
CA ILE A 228 -10.07 24.79 -20.04
C ILE A 228 -10.14 24.47 -18.54
N LEU A 229 -9.24 25.06 -17.74
CA LEU A 229 -9.25 24.84 -16.27
C LEU A 229 -10.50 25.38 -15.61
N LYS A 230 -11.07 26.50 -16.12
CA LYS A 230 -12.30 27.07 -15.58
C LYS A 230 -13.52 26.21 -15.93
N ASP A 231 -13.57 25.71 -17.13
CA ASP A 231 -14.66 24.84 -17.59
C ASP A 231 -14.63 23.50 -16.82
N GLU A 232 -13.47 22.90 -16.65
CA GLU A 232 -13.30 21.68 -15.84
C GLU A 232 -13.63 21.90 -14.35
N MET A 233 -13.22 23.01 -13.78
CA MET A 233 -13.57 23.37 -12.41
C MET A 233 -15.10 23.54 -12.25
N ALA A 234 -15.76 24.18 -13.22
CA ALA A 234 -17.21 24.35 -13.22
C ALA A 234 -17.98 23.02 -13.35
N ILE A 235 -17.41 22.04 -14.07
CA ILE A 235 -17.96 20.69 -14.16
C ILE A 235 -17.74 19.94 -12.84
N TRP A 236 -16.53 19.94 -12.33
CA TRP A 236 -16.17 19.21 -11.11
C TRP A 236 -16.88 19.72 -9.87
N SER A 237 -17.04 21.04 -9.72
CA SER A 237 -17.74 21.66 -8.58
C SER A 237 -19.21 21.24 -8.44
N LYS A 238 -19.83 20.70 -9.48
CA LYS A 238 -21.20 20.14 -9.40
C LYS A 238 -21.29 18.90 -8.51
N ASN A 239 -20.19 18.23 -8.30
CA ASN A 239 -20.09 17.02 -7.48
C ASN A 239 -19.68 17.34 -6.02
N TRP A 240 -19.56 18.61 -5.65
CA TRP A 240 -19.16 19.00 -4.31
C TRP A 240 -20.30 18.92 -3.30
N ASP A 241 -19.98 18.45 -2.10
CA ASP A 241 -20.88 18.53 -0.95
C ASP A 241 -20.72 19.93 -0.30
N ASN A 242 -21.65 20.80 -0.59
CA ASN A 242 -21.63 22.18 -0.07
C ASN A 242 -22.07 22.29 1.40
N ILE A 243 -22.51 21.19 2.02
CA ILE A 243 -22.94 21.16 3.43
C ILE A 243 -21.81 20.67 4.31
N ASN A 244 -21.29 19.46 4.01
CA ASN A 244 -20.29 18.80 4.84
C ASN A 244 -18.85 19.01 4.32
N GLY A 245 -18.70 19.48 3.08
CA GLY A 245 -17.41 19.59 2.40
C GLY A 245 -16.95 18.30 1.74
N GLY A 246 -15.97 18.42 0.86
CA GLY A 246 -15.51 17.32 0.03
C GLY A 246 -16.48 16.98 -1.11
N GLU A 247 -16.34 15.81 -1.71
CA GLU A 247 -17.23 15.35 -2.78
C GLU A 247 -18.49 14.68 -2.22
N SER A 248 -19.59 14.75 -2.98
CA SER A 248 -20.87 14.11 -2.64
C SER A 248 -20.79 12.60 -2.86
N GLN A 249 -20.33 11.88 -1.85
CA GLN A 249 -20.18 10.42 -1.84
C GLN A 249 -20.61 9.85 -0.49
N ASN A 250 -21.07 8.60 -0.47
CA ASN A 250 -21.41 7.92 0.78
C ASN A 250 -20.19 7.62 1.66
N GLN A 251 -19.09 7.22 1.02
CA GLN A 251 -17.80 7.00 1.67
C GLN A 251 -16.88 8.15 1.27
N LYS A 252 -16.32 8.86 2.24
CA LYS A 252 -15.52 10.05 1.97
C LYS A 252 -14.06 9.89 2.36
N PHE A 253 -13.18 10.29 1.44
CA PHE A 253 -11.74 10.41 1.64
C PHE A 253 -11.33 11.88 1.62
N ILE A 254 -10.42 12.25 2.53
CA ILE A 254 -9.70 13.50 2.37
C ILE A 254 -8.64 13.26 1.29
N VAL A 255 -8.79 13.90 0.13
CA VAL A 255 -7.85 13.81 -0.97
C VAL A 255 -7.08 15.14 -1.07
N PRO A 256 -5.94 15.30 -0.36
CA PRO A 256 -5.28 16.59 -0.21
C PRO A 256 -4.86 17.24 -1.53
N VAL A 257 -4.51 16.44 -2.54
CA VAL A 257 -4.15 16.96 -3.86
C VAL A 257 -5.32 17.70 -4.53
N LYS A 258 -6.56 17.24 -4.36
CA LYS A 258 -7.76 17.93 -4.86
C LYS A 258 -7.95 19.29 -4.16
N PHE A 259 -7.85 19.31 -2.84
CA PHE A 259 -7.95 20.55 -2.06
C PHE A 259 -6.82 21.54 -2.35
N ASN A 260 -5.59 21.06 -2.52
CA ASN A 260 -4.46 21.91 -2.93
C ASN A 260 -4.72 22.55 -4.32
N TYR A 261 -5.31 21.80 -5.25
CA TYR A 261 -5.69 22.35 -6.55
C TYR A 261 -6.79 23.40 -6.42
N ILE A 262 -7.83 23.16 -5.60
CA ILE A 262 -8.90 24.13 -5.31
C ILE A 262 -8.30 25.42 -4.72
N GLN A 263 -7.38 25.28 -3.76
CA GLN A 263 -6.71 26.42 -3.14
C GLN A 263 -5.93 27.26 -4.17
N GLN A 264 -5.14 26.60 -5.02
CA GLN A 264 -4.39 27.31 -6.06
C GLN A 264 -5.30 27.97 -7.09
N PHE A 265 -6.37 27.26 -7.49
CA PHE A 265 -7.31 27.77 -8.47
C PHE A 265 -8.04 29.02 -7.98
N GLN A 266 -8.60 29.02 -6.75
CA GLN A 266 -9.28 30.18 -6.18
C GLN A 266 -8.34 31.36 -5.98
N HIS A 267 -7.09 31.09 -5.55
CA HIS A 267 -6.07 32.12 -5.35
C HIS A 267 -5.73 32.86 -6.67
N LEU A 268 -5.53 32.09 -7.76
CA LEU A 268 -5.18 32.65 -9.07
C LEU A 268 -6.35 33.35 -9.75
N ASN A 269 -7.57 32.83 -9.61
CA ASN A 269 -8.76 33.38 -10.26
C ASN A 269 -9.54 34.34 -9.36
N LYS A 270 -9.17 34.50 -8.08
CA LYS A 270 -9.86 35.29 -7.08
C LYS A 270 -11.36 34.97 -7.02
N ASP A 271 -11.67 33.67 -7.03
CA ASP A 271 -13.04 33.15 -7.01
C ASP A 271 -13.49 32.99 -5.55
N GLU A 272 -14.33 33.93 -5.06
CA GLU A 272 -14.81 33.93 -3.69
C GLU A 272 -15.66 32.68 -3.35
N LYS A 273 -16.48 32.19 -4.29
CA LYS A 273 -17.35 31.03 -4.04
C LYS A 273 -16.53 29.75 -3.83
N ILE A 274 -15.50 29.57 -4.65
CA ILE A 274 -14.58 28.43 -4.52
C ILE A 274 -13.75 28.58 -3.25
N SER A 275 -13.35 29.81 -2.91
CA SER A 275 -12.65 30.12 -1.66
C SER A 275 -13.49 29.77 -0.43
N ASP A 276 -14.77 30.17 -0.43
CA ASP A 276 -15.69 29.88 0.67
C ASP A 276 -15.92 28.36 0.82
N TYR A 277 -16.17 27.65 -0.28
CA TYR A 277 -16.28 26.20 -0.28
C TYR A 277 -15.03 25.52 0.30
N PHE A 278 -13.84 25.94 -0.13
CA PHE A 278 -12.57 25.42 0.37
C PHE A 278 -12.44 25.60 1.90
N GLN A 279 -12.71 26.82 2.37
CA GLN A 279 -12.56 27.15 3.79
C GLN A 279 -13.59 26.43 4.67
N GLU A 280 -14.86 26.34 4.24
CA GLU A 280 -15.89 25.64 5.00
C GLU A 280 -15.69 24.11 4.96
N SER A 281 -15.21 23.57 3.82
CA SER A 281 -14.84 22.14 3.76
C SER A 281 -13.74 21.79 4.77
N LEU A 282 -12.65 22.55 4.80
CA LEU A 282 -11.57 22.30 5.75
C LEU A 282 -12.01 22.50 7.21
N LYS A 283 -12.87 23.48 7.47
CA LYS A 283 -13.45 23.71 8.81
C LYS A 283 -14.30 22.50 9.23
N ASN A 284 -15.21 22.04 8.39
CA ASN A 284 -16.08 20.91 8.70
C ASN A 284 -15.28 19.63 8.93
N ILE A 285 -14.32 19.34 8.07
CA ILE A 285 -13.41 18.18 8.20
C ILE A 285 -12.64 18.24 9.53
N SER A 286 -12.08 19.42 9.91
CA SER A 286 -11.28 19.55 11.13
C SER A 286 -12.06 19.44 12.44
N LEU A 287 -13.40 19.55 12.38
CA LEU A 287 -14.28 19.45 13.54
C LEU A 287 -15.08 18.14 13.60
N SER A 288 -14.90 17.26 12.61
CA SER A 288 -15.69 16.05 12.46
C SER A 288 -15.01 14.80 13.04
N GLY A 289 -15.69 13.65 12.99
CA GLY A 289 -15.21 12.37 13.51
C GLY A 289 -14.03 11.75 12.73
N ILE A 290 -13.67 12.27 11.55
CA ILE A 290 -12.47 11.83 10.83
C ILE A 290 -11.16 12.29 11.51
N VAL A 291 -11.26 13.19 12.47
CA VAL A 291 -10.13 13.67 13.28
C VAL A 291 -10.13 12.99 14.64
N ASP A 292 -9.00 12.47 15.05
CA ASP A 292 -8.80 12.10 16.44
C ASP A 292 -8.59 13.36 17.28
N HIS A 293 -9.63 13.74 18.02
CA HIS A 293 -9.62 14.96 18.81
C HIS A 293 -8.77 14.86 20.10
N LEU A 294 -8.40 13.65 20.52
CA LEU A 294 -7.59 13.40 21.73
C LEU A 294 -6.10 13.35 21.41
N GLU A 295 -5.68 12.43 20.54
CA GLU A 295 -4.26 12.22 20.21
C GLU A 295 -3.81 12.99 18.96
N GLY A 296 -4.75 13.50 18.18
CA GLY A 296 -4.49 14.16 16.90
C GLY A 296 -4.35 13.20 15.73
N GLY A 297 -4.12 13.78 14.56
CA GLY A 297 -4.08 13.04 13.31
C GLY A 297 -5.46 12.76 12.73
N PHE A 298 -5.45 12.29 11.48
CA PHE A 298 -6.63 12.00 10.69
C PHE A 298 -6.72 10.52 10.41
N TYR A 299 -7.92 9.98 10.55
CA TYR A 299 -8.26 8.66 10.03
C TYR A 299 -8.35 8.74 8.49
N ARG A 300 -8.26 7.59 7.83
CA ARG A 300 -8.09 7.54 6.39
C ARG A 300 -9.34 7.97 5.62
N TYR A 301 -10.53 7.48 6.04
CA TYR A 301 -11.81 7.81 5.40
C TYR A 301 -12.97 7.59 6.37
N THR A 302 -14.16 8.06 5.98
CA THR A 302 -15.41 7.77 6.69
C THR A 302 -16.32 6.91 5.83
N VAL A 303 -17.16 6.09 6.48
CA VAL A 303 -18.15 5.25 5.81
C VAL A 303 -19.51 5.95 5.64
N ASP A 304 -19.57 7.22 6.01
CA ASP A 304 -20.74 8.09 5.92
C ASP A 304 -20.40 9.41 5.20
N PRO A 305 -21.41 10.13 4.66
CA PRO A 305 -21.19 11.38 3.94
C PRO A 305 -20.92 12.60 4.83
N GLU A 306 -21.09 12.48 6.15
CA GLU A 306 -21.04 13.59 7.11
C GLU A 306 -19.71 13.68 7.87
N TRP A 307 -18.73 12.85 7.52
CA TRP A 307 -17.44 12.73 8.20
C TRP A 307 -17.51 12.25 9.65
N LYS A 308 -18.56 11.49 10.04
CA LYS A 308 -18.82 11.13 11.44
C LYS A 308 -18.23 9.78 11.84
N ILE A 309 -18.34 8.76 10.98
CA ILE A 309 -17.99 7.38 11.29
C ILE A 309 -16.70 7.03 10.56
N PRO A 310 -15.52 7.18 11.21
CA PRO A 310 -14.25 6.90 10.58
C PRO A 310 -13.98 5.41 10.47
N HIS A 311 -13.18 5.05 9.49
CA HIS A 311 -12.42 3.83 9.45
C HIS A 311 -11.07 4.11 10.11
N PHE A 312 -10.80 3.50 11.25
CA PHE A 312 -9.85 4.01 12.24
C PHE A 312 -8.35 3.89 11.89
N GLU A 313 -7.98 3.39 10.70
CA GLU A 313 -6.57 3.41 10.28
C GLU A 313 -6.04 4.83 10.07
N LYS A 314 -4.77 5.07 10.42
CA LYS A 314 -4.10 6.35 10.21
C LYS A 314 -2.83 6.14 9.38
N MET A 315 -2.82 6.68 8.17
CA MET A 315 -1.68 6.55 7.26
C MET A 315 -0.72 7.73 7.41
N LEU A 316 0.58 7.46 7.35
CA LEU A 316 1.61 8.51 7.37
C LEU A 316 1.44 9.47 6.20
N TYR A 317 1.26 8.92 4.99
CA TYR A 317 1.16 9.74 3.77
C TYR A 317 -0.10 10.63 3.74
N ASP A 318 -1.24 10.16 4.29
CA ASP A 318 -2.45 10.98 4.42
C ASP A 318 -2.20 12.15 5.38
N ASN A 319 -1.70 11.85 6.59
CA ASN A 319 -1.44 12.84 7.61
C ASN A 319 -0.38 13.87 7.21
N ALA A 320 0.68 13.45 6.51
CA ALA A 320 1.71 14.35 6.00
C ALA A 320 1.18 15.32 4.94
N GLN A 321 0.35 14.82 4.02
CA GLN A 321 -0.26 15.67 2.99
C GLN A 321 -1.33 16.60 3.57
N ILE A 322 -2.13 16.13 4.53
CA ILE A 322 -3.12 16.92 5.26
C ILE A 322 -2.43 18.03 6.07
N LEU A 323 -1.32 17.71 6.75
CA LEU A 323 -0.50 18.69 7.46
C LEU A 323 -0.06 19.83 6.51
N THR A 324 0.40 19.47 5.30
CA THR A 324 0.79 20.44 4.26
C THR A 324 -0.41 21.29 3.81
N LEU A 325 -1.55 20.65 3.56
CA LEU A 325 -2.80 21.33 3.15
C LEU A 325 -3.24 22.38 4.17
N TYR A 326 -3.36 21.99 5.46
CA TYR A 326 -3.78 22.94 6.51
C TYR A 326 -2.72 24.01 6.80
N SER A 327 -1.43 23.71 6.62
CA SER A 327 -0.35 24.70 6.73
C SER A 327 -0.48 25.78 5.66
N ASN A 328 -0.76 25.40 4.42
CA ASN A 328 -1.00 26.32 3.31
C ASN A 328 -2.29 27.12 3.54
N ALA A 329 -3.36 26.48 3.98
CA ALA A 329 -4.61 27.15 4.33
C ALA A 329 -4.42 28.17 5.47
N TYR A 330 -3.67 27.81 6.52
CA TYR A 330 -3.35 28.75 7.58
C TYR A 330 -2.48 29.92 7.08
N LYS A 331 -1.50 29.66 6.23
CA LYS A 331 -0.67 30.71 5.65
C LYS A 331 -1.51 31.75 4.92
N GLU A 332 -2.54 31.35 4.19
CA GLU A 332 -3.40 32.20 3.38
C GLU A 332 -4.49 32.90 4.23
N PHE A 333 -5.27 32.12 4.97
CA PHE A 333 -6.51 32.61 5.62
C PHE A 333 -6.32 33.00 7.09
N LYS A 334 -5.21 32.64 7.75
CA LYS A 334 -4.89 32.95 9.15
C LYS A 334 -5.94 32.51 10.18
N LYS A 335 -6.78 31.49 9.85
CA LYS A 335 -7.80 30.99 10.78
C LYS A 335 -7.14 30.20 11.91
N PRO A 336 -7.44 30.52 13.21
CA PRO A 336 -6.85 29.82 14.36
C PRO A 336 -7.11 28.31 14.34
N LEU A 337 -8.28 27.87 13.85
CA LEU A 337 -8.64 26.47 13.72
C LEU A 337 -7.65 25.70 12.83
N PHE A 338 -7.27 26.28 11.68
CA PHE A 338 -6.31 25.64 10.77
C PHE A 338 -4.94 25.50 11.44
N LYS A 339 -4.51 26.52 12.21
CA LYS A 339 -3.29 26.40 13.00
C LYS A 339 -3.36 25.28 14.04
N SER A 340 -4.46 25.22 14.78
CA SER A 340 -4.67 24.17 15.78
C SER A 340 -4.63 22.76 15.15
N THR A 341 -5.23 22.60 13.96
CA THR A 341 -5.19 21.36 13.20
C THR A 341 -3.76 20.98 12.80
N VAL A 342 -2.97 21.96 12.32
CA VAL A 342 -1.54 21.77 12.01
C VAL A 342 -0.77 21.31 13.26
N ASP A 343 -0.93 22.04 14.38
CA ASP A 343 -0.19 21.76 15.61
C ASP A 343 -0.52 20.34 16.15
N LYS A 344 -1.81 19.97 16.16
CA LYS A 344 -2.27 18.63 16.61
C LYS A 344 -1.76 17.51 15.69
N THR A 345 -1.87 17.69 14.36
CA THR A 345 -1.40 16.69 13.40
C THR A 345 0.12 16.52 13.46
N PHE A 346 0.86 17.62 13.60
CA PHE A 346 2.30 17.55 13.77
C PHE A 346 2.69 16.83 15.07
N SER A 347 2.02 17.16 16.17
CA SER A 347 2.25 16.49 17.46
C SER A 347 1.96 14.99 17.38
N PHE A 348 0.89 14.59 16.72
CA PHE A 348 0.56 13.19 16.45
C PHE A 348 1.69 12.48 15.69
N LEU A 349 2.16 13.06 14.59
CA LEU A 349 3.26 12.48 13.80
C LEU A 349 4.54 12.30 14.64
N GLN A 350 4.87 13.28 15.49
CA GLN A 350 6.07 13.22 16.32
C GLN A 350 5.96 12.22 17.48
N ASN A 351 4.77 12.11 18.07
CA ASN A 351 4.59 11.35 19.32
C ASN A 351 4.14 9.90 19.06
N ARG A 352 3.41 9.64 17.98
CA ARG A 352 2.78 8.35 17.71
C ARG A 352 3.38 7.61 16.52
N MET A 353 3.82 8.32 15.48
CA MET A 353 4.33 7.68 14.26
C MET A 353 5.85 7.66 14.17
N LYS A 354 6.55 8.53 14.89
CA LYS A 354 8.01 8.55 14.89
C LYS A 354 8.57 7.40 15.75
N ASN A 355 9.49 6.61 15.20
CA ASN A 355 10.19 5.56 15.93
C ASN A 355 11.45 6.10 16.66
N SER A 356 12.05 5.27 17.51
CA SER A 356 13.26 5.62 18.28
C SER A 356 14.50 5.88 17.43
N GLU A 357 14.52 5.40 16.19
CA GLU A 357 15.65 5.56 15.26
C GLU A 357 15.51 6.81 14.37
N GLY A 358 14.42 7.56 14.51
CA GLY A 358 14.15 8.80 13.77
C GLY A 358 13.39 8.61 12.46
N GLY A 359 13.03 7.38 12.11
CA GLY A 359 12.07 7.06 11.04
C GLY A 359 10.62 7.23 11.50
N TYR A 360 9.68 7.02 10.59
CA TYR A 360 8.25 7.02 10.87
C TYR A 360 7.63 5.70 10.44
N PHE A 361 6.69 5.19 11.23
CA PHE A 361 5.84 4.08 10.82
C PHE A 361 4.97 4.49 9.63
N SER A 362 4.69 3.58 8.70
CA SER A 362 3.88 3.86 7.51
C SER A 362 2.40 4.04 7.84
N ALA A 363 1.92 3.33 8.86
CA ALA A 363 0.52 3.35 9.27
C ALA A 363 0.36 2.97 10.76
N ILE A 364 -0.83 3.31 11.31
CA ILE A 364 -1.38 2.74 12.54
C ILE A 364 -2.61 1.96 12.14
N ASP A 365 -2.67 0.71 12.59
CA ASP A 365 -3.77 -0.21 12.30
C ASP A 365 -5.09 0.27 12.91
N ALA A 366 -6.21 0.05 12.21
CA ALA A 366 -7.54 0.27 12.73
C ALA A 366 -7.92 -0.77 13.80
N ASP A 367 -7.37 -1.99 13.67
CA ASP A 367 -7.67 -3.12 14.53
C ASP A 367 -6.70 -3.23 15.71
N ASN A 368 -7.23 -3.65 16.84
CA ASN A 368 -6.47 -4.20 17.95
C ASN A 368 -6.99 -5.63 18.26
N ASN A 369 -6.56 -6.22 19.40
CA ASN A 369 -6.99 -7.56 19.79
C ASN A 369 -8.53 -7.66 20.06
N GLU A 370 -9.20 -6.52 20.27
CA GLU A 370 -10.63 -6.44 20.58
C GLU A 370 -11.48 -6.09 19.36
N GLY A 371 -10.87 -5.64 18.26
CA GLY A 371 -11.50 -5.32 16.98
C GLY A 371 -11.22 -3.92 16.47
N GLU A 372 -11.89 -3.57 15.37
CA GLU A 372 -11.74 -2.26 14.72
C GLU A 372 -12.17 -1.12 15.64
N GLY A 373 -11.33 -0.10 15.74
CA GLY A 373 -11.63 1.13 16.44
C GLY A 373 -11.68 1.04 17.97
N HIS A 374 -11.53 -0.15 18.56
CA HIS A 374 -11.68 -0.36 20.00
C HIS A 374 -10.76 0.51 20.85
N TYR A 375 -9.62 0.92 20.32
CA TYR A 375 -8.71 1.86 20.98
C TYR A 375 -9.26 3.29 21.05
N TYR A 376 -10.13 3.67 20.11
CA TYR A 376 -10.59 5.06 19.93
C TYR A 376 -12.01 5.31 20.42
N ILE A 377 -12.75 4.26 20.76
CA ILE A 377 -14.12 4.38 21.25
C ILE A 377 -14.17 4.13 22.75
N PHE A 378 -15.02 4.89 23.43
CA PHE A 378 -15.23 4.81 24.86
C PHE A 378 -16.71 4.56 25.15
N ASN A 379 -17.00 3.63 26.04
CA ASN A 379 -18.36 3.47 26.53
C ASN A 379 -18.64 4.44 27.71
N LYS A 380 -19.92 4.57 28.06
CA LYS A 380 -20.36 5.51 29.11
C LYS A 380 -19.71 5.24 30.47
N ASP A 381 -19.52 3.97 30.82
CA ASP A 381 -18.94 3.60 32.12
C ASP A 381 -17.46 3.99 32.19
N GLU A 382 -16.71 3.81 31.09
CA GLU A 382 -15.32 4.25 30.99
C GLU A 382 -15.21 5.76 31.13
N ILE A 383 -16.06 6.53 30.44
CA ILE A 383 -16.08 7.99 30.56
C ILE A 383 -16.46 8.39 31.99
N THR A 384 -17.46 7.75 32.59
CA THR A 384 -17.88 8.02 33.97
C THR A 384 -16.75 7.81 34.96
N ASN A 385 -15.94 6.77 34.78
CA ASN A 385 -14.82 6.45 35.67
C ASN A 385 -13.66 7.45 35.62
N VAL A 386 -13.47 8.16 34.49
CA VAL A 386 -12.32 9.09 34.30
C VAL A 386 -12.74 10.56 34.33
N ALA A 387 -14.00 10.91 34.08
CA ALA A 387 -14.45 12.28 33.89
C ALA A 387 -14.56 13.09 35.19
N GLY A 388 -14.72 12.45 36.34
CA GLY A 388 -14.88 13.15 37.64
C GLY A 388 -15.96 14.23 37.59
N ASN A 389 -15.58 15.47 37.89
CA ASN A 389 -16.50 16.62 37.92
C ASN A 389 -16.96 17.10 36.52
N ASP A 390 -16.28 16.68 35.47
CA ASP A 390 -16.55 17.09 34.08
C ASP A 390 -17.51 16.13 33.37
N LEU A 391 -18.05 15.13 34.08
CA LEU A 391 -18.89 14.09 33.46
C LEU A 391 -20.10 14.66 32.70
N GLU A 392 -20.88 15.54 33.33
CA GLU A 392 -22.06 16.13 32.69
C GLU A 392 -21.69 16.94 31.44
N LEU A 393 -20.58 17.68 31.50
CA LEU A 393 -20.07 18.43 30.36
C LEU A 393 -19.68 17.51 29.21
N LEU A 394 -18.99 16.39 29.48
CA LEU A 394 -18.56 15.43 28.46
C LEU A 394 -19.76 14.68 27.85
N LEU A 395 -20.72 14.25 28.68
CA LEU A 395 -21.92 13.58 28.19
C LEU A 395 -22.77 14.49 27.29
N ASP A 396 -22.91 15.77 27.64
CA ASP A 396 -23.62 16.76 26.83
C ASP A 396 -22.87 17.08 25.53
N PHE A 397 -21.54 17.31 25.64
CA PHE A 397 -20.71 17.65 24.49
C PHE A 397 -20.66 16.54 23.44
N TYR A 398 -20.51 15.30 23.86
CA TYR A 398 -20.43 14.14 22.98
C TYR A 398 -21.79 13.48 22.71
N GLN A 399 -22.88 13.97 23.30
CA GLN A 399 -24.25 13.45 23.16
C GLN A 399 -24.37 11.95 23.52
N ILE A 400 -23.75 11.55 24.62
CA ILE A 400 -23.69 10.16 25.11
C ILE A 400 -24.85 9.87 26.08
#